data_1682effe18a6b8c203e7ea2dab01589d
#
_entry.id   1682effe18a6b8c203e7ea2dab01589d
#
_cell.length_a   1.000
_cell.length_b   1.000
_cell.length_c   1.000
_cell.angle_alpha   90.00
_cell.angle_beta   90.00
_cell.angle_gamma   90.00
#
_symmetry.space_group_name_H-M   'P 1'
#
loop_
_entity.id
_entity.type
_entity.pdbx_description
1 polymer ?
#
loop_
_entity_poly.entity_id
_entity_poly.type
_entity_poly.pdbx_seq_one_letter_code
_entity_poly.pdbx_strand_id
1 'polypeptide(L)'
;MKIIDIEAWDRKTPYKNFVRYTNPIFSLAARLDVEAVYRRSKRTGRSFFADFLFLVTASLNRVESLRLRINEKGEVVLYEQIAPSFIVMQENGVIATCRTEFTLNYEAFYQTVRRDLEKKARMESVQEEFNRKEEPDVFYTTCLPWLDFVSMSNPYHYEDASASSIPRLSWGKFVKESDGHRRLTFDIAAHHALLDGKAICDAFAVMSAALEEADAFYEDPKSVLDAICHKLGIQDKL
;
A
#
# COMPACT_ATOMS: atom_id res chain seq x y z
N MET A 1 1.72 -10.27 -15.44
CA MET A 1 2.66 -9.13 -15.61
C MET A 1 2.73 -8.78 -17.09
N LYS A 2 2.60 -7.49 -17.45
CA LYS A 2 2.60 -6.95 -18.82
C LYS A 2 3.69 -5.88 -18.95
N ILE A 3 4.54 -5.95 -19.97
CA ILE A 3 5.51 -4.90 -20.31
C ILE A 3 4.76 -3.76 -21.01
N ILE A 4 5.05 -2.52 -20.62
CA ILE A 4 4.47 -1.32 -21.22
C ILE A 4 5.38 -0.85 -22.36
N ASP A 5 4.81 -0.69 -23.54
CA ASP A 5 5.50 -0.03 -24.66
C ASP A 5 5.58 1.48 -24.37
N ILE A 6 6.77 1.94 -23.98
CA ILE A 6 7.02 3.35 -23.64
C ILE A 6 6.74 4.27 -24.83
N GLU A 7 6.98 3.83 -26.06
CA GLU A 7 6.80 4.69 -27.24
C GLU A 7 5.31 4.91 -27.56
N ALA A 8 4.45 3.96 -27.19
CA ALA A 8 3.01 4.04 -27.33
C ALA A 8 2.28 4.51 -26.06
N TRP A 9 3.02 4.72 -24.95
CA TRP A 9 2.42 5.07 -23.66
C TRP A 9 2.09 6.56 -23.57
N ASP A 10 0.87 6.89 -23.16
CA ASP A 10 0.42 8.29 -22.99
C ASP A 10 1.32 9.07 -22.02
N ARG A 11 1.94 8.38 -21.05
CA ARG A 11 2.87 8.95 -20.07
C ARG A 11 4.34 8.98 -20.53
N LYS A 12 4.64 8.70 -21.80
CA LYS A 12 6.01 8.67 -22.36
C LYS A 12 6.84 9.92 -21.99
N THR A 13 6.28 11.11 -22.18
CA THR A 13 7.02 12.37 -21.96
C THR A 13 7.32 12.60 -20.46
N PRO A 14 6.35 12.54 -19.53
CA PRO A 14 6.64 12.57 -18.10
C PRO A 14 7.61 11.48 -17.67
N TYR A 15 7.45 10.25 -18.14
CA TYR A 15 8.36 9.15 -17.82
C TYR A 15 9.81 9.47 -18.19
N LYS A 16 10.07 9.83 -19.44
CA LYS A 16 11.43 10.16 -19.95
C LYS A 16 12.06 11.35 -19.21
N ASN A 17 11.24 12.26 -18.68
CA ASN A 17 11.72 13.37 -17.89
C ASN A 17 12.07 12.95 -16.45
N PHE A 18 11.12 12.39 -15.71
CA PHE A 18 11.28 12.12 -14.29
C PHE A 18 12.21 10.93 -13.97
N VAL A 19 12.35 9.96 -14.87
CA VAL A 19 13.28 8.83 -14.67
C VAL A 19 14.74 9.27 -14.56
N ARG A 20 15.07 10.49 -15.01
CA ARG A 20 16.43 11.07 -14.97
C ARG A 20 16.70 11.88 -13.71
N TYR A 21 15.72 12.07 -12.84
CA TYR A 21 15.92 12.83 -11.61
C TYR A 21 16.74 12.02 -10.62
N THR A 22 17.66 12.66 -9.93
CA THR A 22 18.43 12.05 -8.84
C THR A 22 17.52 11.58 -7.71
N ASN A 23 16.46 12.34 -7.42
CA ASN A 23 15.39 11.93 -6.52
C ASN A 23 14.04 12.09 -7.23
N PRO A 24 13.53 11.02 -7.84
CA PRO A 24 12.24 11.03 -8.53
C PRO A 24 11.07 10.74 -7.58
N ILE A 25 11.31 10.58 -6.28
CA ILE A 25 10.26 10.22 -5.32
C ILE A 25 9.52 11.46 -4.84
N PHE A 26 8.21 11.37 -4.83
CA PHE A 26 7.33 12.33 -4.15
C PHE A 26 6.35 11.60 -3.25
N SER A 27 5.84 12.29 -2.23
CA SER A 27 4.82 11.73 -1.36
C SER A 27 3.67 12.68 -1.13
N LEU A 28 2.49 12.12 -0.87
CA LEU A 28 1.32 12.82 -0.40
C LEU A 28 0.80 12.12 0.85
N ALA A 29 0.53 12.91 1.89
CA ALA A 29 -0.07 12.45 3.12
C ALA A 29 -1.45 13.09 3.32
N ALA A 30 -2.40 12.30 3.81
CA ALA A 30 -3.74 12.77 4.17
C ALA A 30 -4.26 12.09 5.42
N ARG A 31 -5.24 12.73 6.08
CA ARG A 31 -5.96 12.14 7.21
C ARG A 31 -7.07 11.23 6.69
N LEU A 32 -7.09 9.99 7.14
CA LEU A 32 -8.16 9.02 6.85
C LEU A 32 -9.02 8.81 8.10
N ASP A 33 -10.34 8.85 7.92
CA ASP A 33 -11.29 8.47 8.96
C ASP A 33 -11.37 6.94 9.02
N VAL A 34 -10.93 6.37 10.12
CA VAL A 34 -10.85 4.92 10.32
C VAL A 34 -11.85 4.41 11.36
N GLU A 35 -12.81 5.25 11.76
CA GLU A 35 -13.75 4.93 12.83
C GLU A 35 -14.58 3.69 12.52
N ALA A 36 -15.09 3.54 11.32
CA ALA A 36 -15.93 2.39 10.95
C ALA A 36 -15.13 1.07 11.02
N VAL A 37 -13.90 1.05 10.46
CA VAL A 37 -13.02 -0.13 10.55
C VAL A 37 -12.64 -0.41 12.00
N TYR A 38 -12.33 0.61 12.79
CA TYR A 38 -12.01 0.43 14.21
C TYR A 38 -13.19 -0.19 14.99
N ARG A 39 -14.41 0.32 14.79
CA ARG A 39 -15.62 -0.24 15.45
C ARG A 39 -15.86 -1.67 15.03
N ARG A 40 -15.71 -1.96 13.72
CA ARG A 40 -15.84 -3.32 13.21
C ARG A 40 -14.81 -4.26 13.83
N SER A 41 -13.54 -3.89 13.85
CA SER A 41 -12.47 -4.69 14.46
C SER A 41 -12.78 -5.00 15.94
N LYS A 42 -13.27 -4.02 16.70
CA LYS A 42 -13.69 -4.23 18.10
C LYS A 42 -14.89 -5.16 18.24
N ARG A 43 -15.90 -5.00 17.39
CA ARG A 43 -17.11 -5.85 17.40
C ARG A 43 -16.80 -7.30 17.07
N THR A 44 -15.91 -7.53 16.11
CA THR A 44 -15.55 -8.86 15.61
C THR A 44 -14.37 -9.51 16.36
N GLY A 45 -13.71 -8.79 17.27
CA GLY A 45 -12.49 -9.25 17.94
C GLY A 45 -11.27 -9.38 17.02
N ARG A 46 -11.29 -8.72 15.86
CA ARG A 46 -10.22 -8.80 14.86
C ARG A 46 -9.15 -7.74 15.06
N SER A 47 -7.99 -7.96 14.42
CA SER A 47 -6.87 -7.01 14.44
C SER A 47 -7.17 -5.82 13.53
N PHE A 48 -7.19 -4.59 14.07
CA PHE A 48 -7.30 -3.37 13.28
C PHE A 48 -6.20 -3.29 12.21
N PHE A 49 -4.96 -3.67 12.56
CA PHE A 49 -3.86 -3.68 11.61
C PHE A 49 -4.15 -4.57 10.39
N ALA A 50 -4.59 -5.81 10.62
CA ALA A 50 -4.88 -6.75 9.53
C ALA A 50 -6.09 -6.29 8.69
N ASP A 51 -7.14 -5.78 9.34
CA ASP A 51 -8.31 -5.22 8.67
C ASP A 51 -7.92 -4.02 7.80
N PHE A 52 -7.19 -3.06 8.37
CA PHE A 52 -6.77 -1.86 7.64
C PHE A 52 -5.78 -2.18 6.52
N LEU A 53 -4.82 -3.07 6.76
CA LEU A 53 -3.87 -3.54 5.72
C LEU A 53 -4.60 -4.16 4.52
N PHE A 54 -5.64 -4.97 4.78
CA PHE A 54 -6.48 -5.54 3.72
C PHE A 54 -7.15 -4.44 2.89
N LEU A 55 -7.86 -3.52 3.56
CA LEU A 55 -8.59 -2.43 2.90
C LEU A 55 -7.66 -1.57 2.05
N VAL A 56 -6.53 -1.17 2.61
CA VAL A 56 -5.51 -0.37 1.90
C VAL A 56 -5.00 -1.13 0.67
N THR A 57 -4.57 -2.38 0.84
CA THR A 57 -4.02 -3.17 -0.26
C THR A 57 -5.05 -3.38 -1.37
N ALA A 58 -6.29 -3.70 -1.00
CA ALA A 58 -7.38 -3.90 -1.96
C ALA A 58 -7.69 -2.61 -2.74
N SER A 59 -7.77 -1.47 -2.05
CA SER A 59 -8.05 -0.16 -2.64
C SER A 59 -6.95 0.29 -3.60
N LEU A 60 -5.68 0.17 -3.20
CA LEU A 60 -4.55 0.59 -4.02
C LEU A 60 -4.37 -0.27 -5.27
N ASN A 61 -4.72 -1.55 -5.21
CA ASN A 61 -4.73 -2.42 -6.38
C ASN A 61 -5.74 -1.99 -7.46
N ARG A 62 -6.72 -1.13 -7.14
CA ARG A 62 -7.67 -0.57 -8.12
C ARG A 62 -7.10 0.60 -8.92
N VAL A 63 -5.96 1.13 -8.54
CA VAL A 63 -5.30 2.22 -9.25
C VAL A 63 -4.13 1.68 -10.07
N GLU A 64 -4.32 1.51 -11.38
CA GLU A 64 -3.38 0.86 -12.29
C GLU A 64 -1.94 1.36 -12.14
N SER A 65 -1.75 2.68 -12.08
CA SER A 65 -0.41 3.27 -11.99
C SER A 65 0.34 2.93 -10.68
N LEU A 66 -0.35 2.56 -9.60
CA LEU A 66 0.27 2.06 -8.38
C LEU A 66 0.77 0.61 -8.50
N ARG A 67 0.39 -0.10 -9.57
CA ARG A 67 0.87 -1.45 -9.90
C ARG A 67 2.03 -1.44 -10.90
N LEU A 68 2.42 -0.27 -11.41
CA LEU A 68 3.59 -0.12 -12.30
C LEU A 68 4.89 -0.21 -11.51
N ARG A 69 5.89 -0.84 -12.15
CA ARG A 69 7.27 -0.92 -11.63
C ARG A 69 8.25 -0.70 -12.77
N ILE A 70 9.47 -0.31 -12.43
CA ILE A 70 10.62 -0.37 -13.33
C ILE A 70 11.38 -1.65 -12.99
N ASN A 71 11.60 -2.53 -13.93
CA ASN A 71 12.37 -3.75 -13.70
C ASN A 71 13.89 -3.48 -13.83
N GLU A 72 14.71 -4.49 -13.52
CA GLU A 72 16.18 -4.40 -13.60
C GLU A 72 16.73 -4.10 -15.02
N LYS A 73 15.92 -4.31 -16.05
CA LYS A 73 16.28 -3.96 -17.42
C LYS A 73 15.89 -2.52 -17.77
N GLY A 74 15.29 -1.77 -16.84
CA GLY A 74 14.75 -0.43 -17.07
C GLY A 74 13.42 -0.42 -17.82
N GLU A 75 12.76 -1.56 -18.00
CA GLU A 75 11.44 -1.66 -18.62
C GLU A 75 10.35 -1.34 -17.62
N VAL A 76 9.31 -0.64 -18.04
CA VAL A 76 8.10 -0.45 -17.23
C VAL A 76 7.21 -1.67 -17.35
N VAL A 77 6.85 -2.23 -16.21
CA VAL A 77 6.01 -3.42 -16.11
C VAL A 77 4.77 -3.15 -15.27
N LEU A 78 3.62 -3.63 -15.72
CA LEU A 78 2.36 -3.61 -14.98
C LEU A 78 2.09 -4.98 -14.38
N TYR A 79 1.94 -5.01 -13.06
CA TYR A 79 1.52 -6.21 -12.33
C TYR A 79 -0.01 -6.29 -12.28
N GLU A 80 -0.55 -7.50 -12.35
CA GLU A 80 -2.00 -7.73 -12.20
C GLU A 80 -2.45 -7.43 -10.77
N GLN A 81 -1.58 -7.79 -9.81
CA GLN A 81 -1.85 -7.64 -8.38
C GLN A 81 -0.56 -7.38 -7.63
N ILE A 82 -0.66 -6.55 -6.60
CA ILE A 82 0.43 -6.22 -5.68
C ILE A 82 0.08 -6.72 -4.28
N ALA A 83 1.03 -7.39 -3.63
CA ALA A 83 0.92 -7.88 -2.27
C ALA A 83 1.44 -6.84 -1.24
N PRO A 84 1.02 -6.87 0.02
CA PRO A 84 1.64 -6.06 1.07
C PRO A 84 2.91 -6.71 1.59
N SER A 85 3.95 -5.90 1.79
CA SER A 85 5.15 -6.25 2.55
C SER A 85 5.30 -5.23 3.70
N PHE A 86 5.28 -5.69 4.93
CA PHE A 86 5.21 -4.81 6.11
C PHE A 86 6.25 -5.17 7.16
N ILE A 87 6.53 -4.21 8.03
CA ILE A 87 7.51 -4.36 9.12
C ILE A 87 6.83 -5.00 10.33
N VAL A 88 7.49 -6.01 10.88
CA VAL A 88 7.12 -6.67 12.14
C VAL A 88 8.22 -6.44 13.16
N MET A 89 7.85 -6.02 14.37
CA MET A 89 8.79 -5.99 15.48
C MET A 89 8.83 -7.38 16.12
N GLN A 90 10.03 -7.93 16.22
CA GLN A 90 10.29 -9.21 16.85
C GLN A 90 10.35 -9.09 18.37
N GLU A 91 10.26 -10.20 19.09
CA GLU A 91 10.33 -10.24 20.55
C GLU A 91 11.65 -9.68 21.11
N ASN A 92 12.75 -9.78 20.35
CA ASN A 92 14.06 -9.21 20.69
C ASN A 92 14.19 -7.70 20.40
N GLY A 93 13.14 -7.03 19.90
CA GLY A 93 13.12 -5.60 19.54
C GLY A 93 13.72 -5.27 18.18
N VAL A 94 14.16 -6.27 17.40
CA VAL A 94 14.64 -6.07 16.03
C VAL A 94 13.46 -6.11 15.06
N ILE A 95 13.56 -5.37 13.95
CA ILE A 95 12.52 -5.38 12.92
C ILE A 95 12.81 -6.44 11.85
N ALA A 96 11.76 -7.07 11.34
CA ALA A 96 11.81 -7.99 10.21
C ALA A 96 10.77 -7.58 9.17
N THR A 97 11.00 -7.92 7.91
CA THR A 97 10.06 -7.73 6.82
C THR A 97 9.16 -8.95 6.69
N CYS A 98 7.88 -8.73 6.54
CA CYS A 98 6.88 -9.77 6.36
C CYS A 98 6.08 -9.50 5.08
N ARG A 99 6.23 -10.34 4.05
CA ARG A 99 5.37 -10.36 2.86
C ARG A 99 4.23 -11.33 3.09
N THR A 100 3.02 -10.91 2.77
CA THR A 100 1.82 -11.75 2.82
C THR A 100 1.17 -11.77 1.44
N GLU A 101 0.81 -12.95 0.96
CA GLU A 101 0.08 -13.09 -0.31
C GLU A 101 -1.27 -12.37 -0.22
N PHE A 102 -1.59 -11.63 -1.28
CA PHE A 102 -2.83 -10.89 -1.36
C PHE A 102 -3.91 -11.69 -2.10
N THR A 103 -5.12 -11.60 -1.62
CA THR A 103 -6.35 -12.09 -2.26
C THR A 103 -7.52 -11.20 -1.83
N LEU A 104 -8.51 -11.00 -2.70
CA LEU A 104 -9.75 -10.29 -2.34
C LEU A 104 -10.67 -11.09 -1.42
N ASN A 105 -10.39 -12.38 -1.18
CA ASN A 105 -11.07 -13.12 -0.11
C ASN A 105 -10.53 -12.64 1.25
N TYR A 106 -11.29 -11.78 1.90
CA TYR A 106 -10.89 -11.16 3.18
C TYR A 106 -10.56 -12.20 4.26
N GLU A 107 -11.37 -13.26 4.41
CA GLU A 107 -11.12 -14.27 5.45
C GLU A 107 -9.80 -15.00 5.21
N ALA A 108 -9.56 -15.43 3.99
CA ALA A 108 -8.31 -16.10 3.62
C ALA A 108 -7.10 -15.17 3.83
N PHE A 109 -7.20 -13.89 3.44
CA PHE A 109 -6.15 -12.90 3.67
C PHE A 109 -5.90 -12.69 5.16
N TYR A 110 -6.95 -12.50 5.96
CA TYR A 110 -6.85 -12.27 7.40
C TYR A 110 -6.11 -13.41 8.10
N GLN A 111 -6.46 -14.66 7.80
CA GLN A 111 -5.81 -15.85 8.38
C GLN A 111 -4.34 -15.94 7.97
N THR A 112 -4.03 -15.60 6.71
CA THR A 112 -2.64 -15.60 6.21
C THR A 112 -1.81 -14.54 6.93
N VAL A 113 -2.30 -13.29 7.04
CA VAL A 113 -1.61 -12.22 7.78
C VAL A 113 -1.35 -12.62 9.23
N ARG A 114 -2.34 -13.19 9.90
CA ARG A 114 -2.20 -13.62 11.30
C ARG A 114 -1.11 -14.66 11.46
N ARG A 115 -1.13 -15.70 10.62
CA ARG A 115 -0.10 -16.76 10.62
C ARG A 115 1.30 -16.19 10.32
N ASP A 116 1.41 -15.31 9.33
CA ASP A 116 2.68 -14.74 8.91
C ASP A 116 3.26 -13.81 9.99
N LEU A 117 2.42 -13.00 10.65
CA LEU A 117 2.80 -12.19 11.80
C LEU A 117 3.35 -13.03 12.95
N GLU A 118 2.65 -14.10 13.34
CA GLU A 118 3.06 -14.99 14.43
C GLU A 118 4.38 -15.70 14.12
N LYS A 119 4.54 -16.14 12.87
CA LYS A 119 5.78 -16.77 12.41
C LYS A 119 6.96 -15.78 12.48
N LYS A 120 6.78 -14.55 11.97
CA LYS A 120 7.84 -13.53 11.90
C LYS A 120 8.23 -12.97 13.27
N ALA A 121 7.27 -12.78 14.17
CA ALA A 121 7.54 -12.30 15.53
C ALA A 121 8.50 -13.22 16.32
N ARG A 122 8.50 -14.53 16.03
CA ARG A 122 9.28 -15.56 16.71
C ARG A 122 10.57 -15.96 16.00
N MET A 123 10.86 -15.44 14.81
CA MET A 123 12.08 -15.79 14.06
C MET A 123 13.34 -15.21 14.75
N GLU A 124 14.35 -16.05 14.95
CA GLU A 124 15.60 -15.65 15.62
C GLU A 124 16.62 -14.99 14.68
N SER A 125 16.49 -15.16 13.34
CA SER A 125 17.46 -14.65 12.37
C SER A 125 16.83 -13.65 11.40
N VAL A 126 17.36 -12.43 11.40
CA VAL A 126 16.99 -11.34 10.48
C VAL A 126 17.96 -11.28 9.28
N GLN A 127 19.16 -11.85 9.41
CA GLN A 127 20.25 -11.70 8.44
C GLN A 127 19.89 -12.20 7.04
N GLU A 128 19.12 -13.27 6.94
CA GLU A 128 18.72 -13.86 5.66
C GLU A 128 17.72 -12.97 4.91
N GLU A 129 16.95 -12.14 5.62
CA GLU A 129 15.93 -11.30 5.01
C GLU A 129 16.51 -10.04 4.36
N PHE A 130 17.54 -9.43 4.95
CA PHE A 130 18.21 -8.25 4.37
C PHE A 130 19.03 -8.59 3.12
N ASN A 131 19.40 -9.86 2.93
CA ASN A 131 20.07 -10.37 1.74
C ASN A 131 19.10 -10.87 0.66
N ARG A 132 17.79 -10.86 0.94
CA ARG A 132 16.79 -11.32 -0.01
C ARG A 132 16.58 -10.24 -1.09
N LYS A 133 16.62 -10.68 -2.35
CA LYS A 133 16.29 -9.80 -3.47
C LYS A 133 14.89 -9.20 -3.26
N GLU A 134 14.76 -7.89 -3.45
CA GLU A 134 13.48 -7.21 -3.34
C GLU A 134 12.48 -7.77 -4.35
N GLU A 135 11.30 -8.12 -3.89
CA GLU A 135 10.20 -8.57 -4.75
C GLU A 135 9.45 -7.32 -5.23
N PRO A 136 9.43 -7.03 -6.55
CA PRO A 136 8.86 -5.77 -7.04
C PRO A 136 7.33 -5.73 -6.99
N ASP A 137 6.66 -6.87 -6.82
CA ASP A 137 5.20 -7.01 -6.75
C ASP A 137 4.62 -6.75 -5.36
N VAL A 138 5.24 -5.84 -4.61
CA VAL A 138 4.80 -5.45 -3.27
C VAL A 138 4.52 -3.95 -3.14
N PHE A 139 3.75 -3.59 -2.12
CA PHE A 139 3.75 -2.29 -1.45
C PHE A 139 4.56 -2.43 -0.17
N TYR A 140 5.64 -1.67 -0.02
CA TYR A 140 6.33 -1.59 1.27
C TYR A 140 5.51 -0.76 2.24
N THR A 141 5.24 -1.33 3.41
CA THR A 141 4.29 -0.78 4.37
C THR A 141 4.92 -0.64 5.74
N THR A 142 4.83 0.56 6.31
CA THR A 142 5.31 0.88 7.65
C THR A 142 4.15 1.37 8.51
N CYS A 143 3.92 0.72 9.64
CA CYS A 143 2.97 1.16 10.67
C CYS A 143 3.74 1.65 11.89
N LEU A 144 3.48 2.90 12.32
CA LEU A 144 4.05 3.52 13.51
C LEU A 144 2.96 3.77 14.57
N PRO A 145 2.51 2.74 15.30
CA PRO A 145 1.33 2.85 16.18
C PRO A 145 1.58 3.71 17.42
N TRP A 146 2.81 4.17 17.62
CA TRP A 146 3.23 4.98 18.77
C TRP A 146 3.11 6.48 18.51
N LEU A 147 3.09 6.91 17.24
CA LEU A 147 3.18 8.33 16.86
C LEU A 147 2.06 8.73 15.88
N ASP A 148 1.34 9.80 16.19
CA ASP A 148 0.49 10.52 15.26
C ASP A 148 1.36 11.55 14.53
N PHE A 149 1.94 11.15 13.38
CA PHE A 149 2.80 12.00 12.57
C PHE A 149 2.01 12.77 11.50
N VAL A 150 2.60 13.81 10.96
CA VAL A 150 2.01 14.62 9.87
C VAL A 150 2.52 14.15 8.51
N SER A 151 3.79 13.79 8.44
CA SER A 151 4.46 13.28 7.21
C SER A 151 5.60 12.36 7.59
N MET A 152 5.99 11.50 6.66
CA MET A 152 7.11 10.58 6.84
C MET A 152 7.98 10.57 5.57
N SER A 153 9.30 10.50 5.76
CA SER A 153 10.25 10.26 4.67
C SER A 153 10.80 8.84 4.80
N ASN A 154 10.80 8.12 3.71
CA ASN A 154 11.32 6.76 3.65
C ASN A 154 12.72 6.76 3.00
N PRO A 155 13.64 5.83 3.39
CA PRO A 155 14.90 5.63 2.68
C PRO A 155 14.63 5.00 1.30
N TYR A 156 15.41 5.40 0.29
CA TYR A 156 15.34 4.86 -1.07
C TYR A 156 16.74 4.61 -1.64
N HIS A 157 16.86 3.62 -2.50
CA HIS A 157 18.04 3.43 -3.35
C HIS A 157 17.87 4.27 -4.62
N TYR A 158 18.19 5.56 -4.56
CA TYR A 158 17.93 6.50 -5.66
C TYR A 158 18.65 6.16 -6.96
N GLU A 159 19.78 5.46 -6.88
CA GLU A 159 20.55 5.00 -8.06
C GLU A 159 19.97 3.71 -8.67
N ASP A 160 19.07 3.02 -7.97
CA ASP A 160 18.37 1.83 -8.43
C ASP A 160 16.89 2.15 -8.71
N ALA A 161 16.58 2.38 -9.97
CA ALA A 161 15.21 2.68 -10.41
C ALA A 161 14.25 1.50 -10.14
N SER A 162 14.74 0.27 -10.13
CA SER A 162 13.93 -0.92 -9.83
C SER A 162 13.46 -0.88 -8.38
N ALA A 163 14.38 -0.73 -7.42
CA ALA A 163 14.08 -0.65 -6.00
C ALA A 163 13.26 0.62 -5.65
N SER A 164 13.60 1.77 -6.26
CA SER A 164 12.92 3.04 -6.01
C SER A 164 11.52 3.12 -6.63
N SER A 165 11.19 2.26 -7.58
CA SER A 165 9.86 2.21 -8.22
C SER A 165 8.78 1.55 -7.34
N ILE A 166 9.17 0.88 -6.25
CA ILE A 166 8.23 0.23 -5.32
C ILE A 166 7.61 1.29 -4.40
N PRO A 167 6.28 1.50 -4.44
CA PRO A 167 5.62 2.46 -3.57
C PRO A 167 5.79 2.10 -2.09
N ARG A 168 5.96 3.14 -1.26
CA ARG A 168 6.03 3.01 0.19
C ARG A 168 4.82 3.65 0.83
N LEU A 169 4.18 2.88 1.68
CA LEU A 169 2.98 3.25 2.41
C LEU A 169 3.34 3.40 3.88
N SER A 170 2.86 4.46 4.51
CA SER A 170 3.13 4.66 5.94
C SER A 170 1.88 5.18 6.63
N TRP A 171 1.58 4.66 7.82
CA TRP A 171 0.54 5.24 8.66
C TRP A 171 0.94 5.24 10.13
N GLY A 172 0.37 6.23 10.83
CA GLY A 172 0.64 6.47 12.23
C GLY A 172 -0.40 5.90 13.18
N LYS A 173 -0.28 6.32 14.42
CA LYS A 173 -1.28 6.11 15.45
C LYS A 173 -2.57 6.84 15.06
N PHE A 174 -3.71 6.16 15.18
CA PHE A 174 -4.98 6.86 15.09
C PHE A 174 -5.29 7.61 16.40
N VAL A 175 -5.86 8.78 16.28
CA VAL A 175 -6.33 9.59 17.41
C VAL A 175 -7.82 9.84 17.29
N LYS A 176 -8.51 9.90 18.45
CA LYS A 176 -9.92 10.26 18.50
C LYS A 176 -10.02 11.78 18.52
N GLU A 177 -10.71 12.33 17.52
CA GLU A 177 -10.94 13.78 17.40
C GLU A 177 -12.21 14.23 18.13
N SER A 178 -12.45 15.55 18.13
CA SER A 178 -13.56 16.17 18.87
C SER A 178 -14.95 15.75 18.39
N ASP A 179 -15.08 15.34 17.14
CA ASP A 179 -16.31 14.79 16.55
C ASP A 179 -16.58 13.33 16.95
N GLY A 180 -15.66 12.73 17.71
CA GLY A 180 -15.75 11.35 18.18
C GLY A 180 -15.17 10.31 17.22
N HIS A 181 -14.74 10.71 16.03
CA HIS A 181 -14.13 9.83 15.03
C HIS A 181 -12.63 9.64 15.25
N ARG A 182 -12.12 8.47 14.86
CA ARG A 182 -10.68 8.19 14.85
C ARG A 182 -10.13 8.46 13.47
N ARG A 183 -9.04 9.24 13.43
CA ARG A 183 -8.30 9.49 12.19
C ARG A 183 -6.83 9.18 12.38
N LEU A 184 -6.19 8.78 11.29
CA LEU A 184 -4.74 8.60 11.22
C LEU A 184 -4.20 9.30 9.97
N THR A 185 -2.93 9.70 10.02
CA THR A 185 -2.23 10.13 8.82
C THR A 185 -1.81 8.89 8.04
N PHE A 186 -2.13 8.88 6.74
CA PHE A 186 -1.66 7.89 5.78
C PHE A 186 -0.83 8.60 4.70
N ASP A 187 0.35 8.05 4.41
CA ASP A 187 1.30 8.59 3.44
C ASP A 187 1.53 7.58 2.32
N ILE A 188 1.55 8.06 1.07
CA ILE A 188 1.93 7.30 -0.11
C ILE A 188 3.11 8.00 -0.77
N ALA A 189 4.28 7.35 -0.77
CA ALA A 189 5.46 7.79 -1.50
C ALA A 189 5.67 6.91 -2.74
N ALA A 190 5.89 7.54 -3.89
CA ALA A 190 5.95 6.85 -5.17
C ALA A 190 6.89 7.52 -6.18
N HIS A 191 7.32 6.77 -7.18
CA HIS A 191 8.23 7.22 -8.23
C HIS A 191 7.48 8.05 -9.29
N HIS A 192 7.81 9.35 -9.43
CA HIS A 192 7.09 10.29 -10.27
C HIS A 192 7.11 9.97 -11.78
N ALA A 193 8.10 9.20 -12.24
CA ALA A 193 8.07 8.73 -13.62
C ALA A 193 6.87 7.81 -13.91
N LEU A 194 6.42 7.02 -12.94
CA LEU A 194 5.34 6.04 -13.11
C LEU A 194 3.95 6.64 -12.90
N LEU A 195 3.82 7.59 -11.97
CA LEU A 195 2.53 8.18 -11.61
C LEU A 195 2.69 9.63 -11.12
N ASP A 196 1.59 10.32 -10.95
CA ASP A 196 1.53 11.69 -10.45
C ASP A 196 0.51 11.85 -9.30
N GLY A 197 0.33 13.10 -8.84
CA GLY A 197 -0.55 13.41 -7.73
C GLY A 197 -1.99 12.97 -7.95
N LYS A 198 -2.50 13.00 -9.21
CA LYS A 198 -3.88 12.56 -9.50
C LYS A 198 -4.09 11.10 -9.13
N ALA A 199 -3.15 10.21 -9.48
CA ALA A 199 -3.24 8.79 -9.15
C ALA A 199 -3.24 8.54 -7.63
N ILE A 200 -2.44 9.30 -6.87
CA ILE A 200 -2.45 9.20 -5.41
C ILE A 200 -3.78 9.74 -4.84
N CYS A 201 -4.31 10.85 -5.38
CA CYS A 201 -5.62 11.36 -4.98
C CYS A 201 -6.74 10.34 -5.27
N ASP A 202 -6.68 9.64 -6.41
CA ASP A 202 -7.64 8.57 -6.73
C ASP A 202 -7.54 7.43 -5.71
N ALA A 203 -6.33 7.03 -5.32
CA ALA A 203 -6.12 6.02 -4.30
C ALA A 203 -6.73 6.44 -2.94
N PHE A 204 -6.53 7.69 -2.53
CA PHE A 204 -7.16 8.23 -1.32
C PHE A 204 -8.69 8.26 -1.42
N ALA A 205 -9.25 8.60 -2.59
CA ALA A 205 -10.69 8.62 -2.78
C ALA A 205 -11.30 7.20 -2.69
N VAL A 206 -10.65 6.20 -3.30
CA VAL A 206 -11.08 4.79 -3.18
C VAL A 206 -11.00 4.31 -1.75
N MET A 207 -9.88 4.56 -1.05
CA MET A 207 -9.73 4.18 0.36
C MET A 207 -10.76 4.84 1.25
N SER A 208 -11.01 6.15 1.09
CA SER A 208 -11.99 6.87 1.91
C SER A 208 -13.40 6.32 1.72
N ALA A 209 -13.82 6.06 0.48
CA ALA A 209 -15.12 5.47 0.21
C ALA A 209 -15.25 4.04 0.78
N ALA A 210 -14.18 3.21 0.66
CA ALA A 210 -14.18 1.88 1.26
C ALA A 210 -14.20 1.90 2.80
N LEU A 211 -13.59 2.90 3.42
CA LEU A 211 -13.63 3.12 4.87
C LEU A 211 -15.03 3.50 5.34
N GLU A 212 -15.79 4.31 4.59
CA GLU A 212 -17.16 4.68 4.91
C GLU A 212 -18.11 3.47 4.85
N GLU A 213 -17.87 2.54 3.89
CA GLU A 213 -18.68 1.36 3.66
C GLU A 213 -18.06 0.08 4.29
N ALA A 214 -17.32 0.21 5.40
CA ALA A 214 -16.48 -0.86 5.94
C ALA A 214 -17.20 -2.21 6.11
N ASP A 215 -18.41 -2.26 6.64
CA ASP A 215 -19.12 -3.53 6.85
C ASP A 215 -19.37 -4.25 5.50
N ALA A 216 -19.96 -3.57 4.52
CA ALA A 216 -20.20 -4.11 3.19
C ALA A 216 -18.88 -4.46 2.47
N PHE A 217 -17.85 -3.63 2.63
CA PHE A 217 -16.54 -3.87 2.04
C PHE A 217 -15.92 -5.20 2.49
N TYR A 218 -15.98 -5.55 3.78
CA TYR A 218 -15.41 -6.81 4.25
C TYR A 218 -16.30 -8.04 3.95
N GLU A 219 -17.57 -7.85 3.58
CA GLU A 219 -18.45 -8.90 3.11
C GLU A 219 -18.22 -9.23 1.63
N ASP A 220 -18.17 -8.22 0.77
CA ASP A 220 -17.92 -8.35 -0.67
C ASP A 220 -16.98 -7.24 -1.18
N PRO A 221 -15.67 -7.38 -0.94
CA PRO A 221 -14.68 -6.36 -1.33
C PRO A 221 -14.69 -6.03 -2.83
N LYS A 222 -14.92 -7.06 -3.67
CA LYS A 222 -14.91 -6.89 -5.11
C LYS A 222 -16.07 -6.01 -5.57
N SER A 223 -17.28 -6.34 -5.17
CA SER A 223 -18.48 -5.60 -5.59
C SER A 223 -18.44 -4.15 -5.11
N VAL A 224 -18.02 -3.92 -3.85
CA VAL A 224 -17.91 -2.57 -3.28
C VAL A 224 -16.85 -1.75 -4.02
N LEU A 225 -15.68 -2.31 -4.29
CA LEU A 225 -14.63 -1.60 -5.04
C LEU A 225 -15.04 -1.31 -6.48
N ASP A 226 -15.72 -2.23 -7.15
CA ASP A 226 -16.23 -2.02 -8.51
C ASP A 226 -17.23 -0.84 -8.54
N ALA A 227 -18.15 -0.78 -7.57
CA ALA A 227 -19.10 0.32 -7.43
C ALA A 227 -18.41 1.66 -7.14
N ILE A 228 -17.44 1.67 -6.21
CA ILE A 228 -16.65 2.86 -5.87
C ILE A 228 -15.89 3.37 -7.10
N CYS A 229 -15.13 2.50 -7.79
CA CYS A 229 -14.37 2.87 -8.97
C CYS A 229 -15.26 3.42 -10.09
N HIS A 230 -16.40 2.79 -10.34
CA HIS A 230 -17.39 3.28 -11.30
C HIS A 230 -17.88 4.69 -10.94
N LYS A 231 -18.25 4.94 -9.68
CA LYS A 231 -18.72 6.23 -9.18
C LYS A 231 -17.66 7.32 -9.30
N LEU A 232 -16.38 6.98 -9.06
CA LEU A 232 -15.26 7.90 -9.13
C LEU A 232 -14.69 8.07 -10.55
N GLY A 233 -15.19 7.32 -11.53
CA GLY A 233 -14.66 7.32 -12.90
C GLY A 233 -13.25 6.73 -13.01
N ILE A 234 -12.84 5.91 -12.06
CA ILE A 234 -11.54 5.22 -12.05
C ILE A 234 -11.71 3.94 -12.85
N GLN A 235 -11.04 3.88 -14.00
CA GLN A 235 -11.05 2.70 -14.85
C GLN A 235 -9.88 1.81 -14.48
N ASP A 236 -10.17 0.58 -14.06
CA ASP A 236 -9.20 -0.51 -14.08
C ASP A 236 -9.21 -1.08 -15.50
N LYS A 237 -8.13 -0.79 -16.24
CA LYS A 237 -7.99 -1.20 -17.64
C LYS A 237 -7.45 -2.63 -17.78
N LEU A 238 -7.55 -3.45 -16.72
CA LEU A 238 -7.19 -4.87 -16.77
C LEU A 238 -8.26 -5.73 -17.45
#